data_d0c7ce06a3c17805130832101ad60a1e
#
_entry.id   d0c7ce06a3c17805130832101ad60a1e
#
_cell.length_a   1.000
_cell.length_b   1.000
_cell.length_c   1.000
_cell.angle_alpha   90.00
_cell.angle_beta   90.00
_cell.angle_gamma   90.00
#
_symmetry.space_group_name_H-M   'P 1'
#
loop_
_entity.id
_entity.type
_entity.pdbx_description
1 polymer ?
#
loop_
_entity_poly.entity_id
_entity_poly.type
_entity_poly.pdbx_seq_one_letter_code
_entity_poly.pdbx_strand_id
1 'polypeptide(L)'
;FDRITPADVAPAVDVLLQRADAALETVTQPDFPARWDAIAQVLDVATEELGRAWGAVSHLNSVADTPELRAAYNEALPKVTEFWTRLGADERLYAKYKAIDPATLNPEQRQAHSNAIRNFVLSGAELQGAAKERFAAIQERQAELQQKFSENALDATDAYAYYATAEELDGVPADVQNAARAAAQAEGKDGYKLTLKMPCYLPVMQFATSSALREKLYHAYVTRASDQASGDAARFDNTAVMAEILALRKEEAQLLGYGNF
;
A
#
# COMPACT_ATOMS: atom_id res chain seq x y z
N PHE A 1 -5.28 -16.83 -5.69
CA PHE A 1 -4.43 -15.87 -6.41
C PHE A 1 -4.24 -16.28 -7.88
N ASP A 2 -4.00 -17.54 -8.20
CA ASP A 2 -3.69 -18.08 -9.55
C ASP A 2 -4.80 -17.88 -10.59
N ARG A 3 -6.02 -17.53 -10.17
CA ARG A 3 -7.17 -17.29 -11.05
C ARG A 3 -7.60 -15.83 -11.16
N ILE A 4 -6.90 -14.93 -10.44
CA ILE A 4 -7.20 -13.50 -10.51
C ILE A 4 -6.43 -12.91 -11.69
N THR A 5 -7.14 -12.28 -12.61
CA THR A 5 -6.56 -11.60 -13.77
C THR A 5 -6.76 -10.09 -13.67
N PRO A 6 -5.96 -9.26 -14.36
CA PRO A 6 -6.17 -7.81 -14.40
C PRO A 6 -7.59 -7.41 -14.82
N ALA A 7 -8.22 -8.17 -15.72
CA ALA A 7 -9.58 -7.90 -16.21
C ALA A 7 -10.67 -8.12 -15.13
N ASP A 8 -10.37 -8.88 -14.07
CA ASP A 8 -11.33 -9.14 -13.00
C ASP A 8 -11.39 -7.98 -11.98
N VAL A 9 -10.35 -7.13 -11.94
CA VAL A 9 -10.18 -6.12 -10.88
C VAL A 9 -11.32 -5.10 -10.89
N ALA A 10 -11.50 -4.37 -11.98
CA ALA A 10 -12.50 -3.30 -12.06
C ALA A 10 -13.94 -3.82 -11.84
N PRO A 11 -14.41 -4.89 -12.50
CA PRO A 11 -15.77 -5.41 -12.27
C PRO A 11 -16.01 -5.88 -10.83
N ALA A 12 -15.01 -6.56 -10.23
CA ALA A 12 -15.15 -7.03 -8.85
C ALA A 12 -15.19 -5.87 -7.85
N VAL A 13 -14.29 -4.90 -7.99
CA VAL A 13 -14.24 -3.71 -7.13
C VAL A 13 -15.52 -2.90 -7.25
N ASP A 14 -16.01 -2.64 -8.47
CA ASP A 14 -17.24 -1.86 -8.67
C ASP A 14 -18.47 -2.53 -8.03
N VAL A 15 -18.62 -3.86 -8.14
CA VAL A 15 -19.72 -4.60 -7.50
C VAL A 15 -19.60 -4.57 -5.98
N LEU A 16 -18.38 -4.73 -5.43
CA LEU A 16 -18.17 -4.75 -3.98
C LEU A 16 -18.32 -3.35 -3.37
N LEU A 17 -17.91 -2.30 -4.06
CA LEU A 17 -18.16 -0.92 -3.67
C LEU A 17 -19.66 -0.64 -3.62
N GLN A 18 -20.43 -1.05 -4.64
CA GLN A 18 -21.90 -0.89 -4.63
C GLN A 18 -22.56 -1.60 -3.44
N ARG A 19 -22.09 -2.80 -3.07
CA ARG A 19 -22.61 -3.54 -1.90
C ARG A 19 -22.23 -2.84 -0.61
N ALA A 20 -21.02 -2.37 -0.47
CA ALA A 20 -20.56 -1.63 0.69
C ALA A 20 -21.30 -0.31 0.87
N ASP A 21 -21.56 0.41 -0.23
CA ASP A 21 -22.38 1.62 -0.23
C ASP A 21 -23.84 1.33 0.20
N ALA A 22 -24.45 0.30 -0.35
CA ALA A 22 -25.79 -0.11 0.03
C ALA A 22 -25.88 -0.51 1.52
N ALA A 23 -24.84 -1.17 2.05
CA ALA A 23 -24.74 -1.50 3.46
C ALA A 23 -24.63 -0.24 4.34
N LEU A 24 -23.79 0.73 3.95
CA LEU A 24 -23.65 2.02 4.64
C LEU A 24 -24.99 2.77 4.66
N GLU A 25 -25.65 2.89 3.53
CA GLU A 25 -26.97 3.53 3.45
C GLU A 25 -28.01 2.80 4.31
N THR A 26 -27.95 1.49 4.40
CA THR A 26 -28.87 0.70 5.25
C THR A 26 -28.64 1.00 6.72
N VAL A 27 -27.39 0.91 7.22
CA VAL A 27 -27.12 1.07 8.65
C VAL A 27 -27.25 2.51 9.14
N THR A 28 -27.20 3.48 8.22
CA THR A 28 -27.36 4.91 8.56
C THR A 28 -28.80 5.39 8.53
N GLN A 29 -29.80 4.54 8.12
CA GLN A 29 -31.21 4.91 8.17
C GLN A 29 -31.64 5.28 9.60
N PRO A 30 -32.52 6.27 9.81
CA PRO A 30 -32.93 6.70 11.15
C PRO A 30 -33.49 5.58 12.01
N ASP A 31 -34.25 4.67 11.43
CA ASP A 31 -34.91 3.52 12.07
C ASP A 31 -34.00 2.29 12.25
N PHE A 32 -32.83 2.27 11.65
CA PHE A 32 -31.85 1.17 11.84
C PHE A 32 -31.30 1.19 13.27
N PRO A 33 -31.29 0.03 13.99
CA PRO A 33 -30.93 0.01 15.40
C PRO A 33 -29.44 0.35 15.64
N ALA A 34 -29.14 1.26 16.55
CA ALA A 34 -27.80 1.59 17.00
C ALA A 34 -27.27 0.49 17.95
N ARG A 35 -27.02 -0.69 17.41
CA ARG A 35 -26.49 -1.87 18.13
C ARG A 35 -25.29 -2.43 17.39
N TRP A 36 -24.27 -2.80 18.16
CA TRP A 36 -23.02 -3.36 17.62
C TRP A 36 -23.26 -4.50 16.64
N ASP A 37 -23.97 -5.54 17.09
CA ASP A 37 -24.20 -6.75 16.26
C ASP A 37 -25.03 -6.45 14.99
N ALA A 38 -25.98 -5.54 15.08
CA ALA A 38 -26.81 -5.18 13.92
C ALA A 38 -25.99 -4.45 12.85
N ILE A 39 -25.14 -3.51 13.26
CA ILE A 39 -24.24 -2.80 12.33
C ILE A 39 -23.22 -3.79 11.74
N ALA A 40 -22.57 -4.61 12.57
CA ALA A 40 -21.56 -5.57 12.13
C ALA A 40 -22.10 -6.57 11.09
N GLN A 41 -23.32 -7.11 11.31
CA GLN A 41 -23.94 -8.06 10.38
C GLN A 41 -24.19 -7.51 8.98
N VAL A 42 -24.36 -6.20 8.84
CA VAL A 42 -24.65 -5.56 7.55
C VAL A 42 -23.40 -4.90 6.99
N LEU A 43 -22.78 -3.99 7.74
CA LEU A 43 -21.69 -3.15 7.25
C LEU A 43 -20.36 -3.89 7.26
N ASP A 44 -20.00 -4.56 8.38
CA ASP A 44 -18.67 -5.20 8.47
C ASP A 44 -18.55 -6.36 7.49
N VAL A 45 -19.64 -7.08 7.20
CA VAL A 45 -19.63 -8.16 6.18
C VAL A 45 -19.34 -7.59 4.79
N ALA A 46 -20.06 -6.52 4.40
CA ALA A 46 -19.88 -5.92 3.08
C ALA A 46 -18.49 -5.26 2.90
N THR A 47 -18.02 -4.57 3.94
CA THR A 47 -16.68 -3.93 3.92
C THR A 47 -15.56 -4.96 4.01
N GLU A 48 -15.76 -6.09 4.68
CA GLU A 48 -14.79 -7.20 4.72
C GLU A 48 -14.67 -7.87 3.35
N GLU A 49 -15.77 -8.10 2.64
CA GLU A 49 -15.73 -8.63 1.27
C GLU A 49 -14.90 -7.72 0.34
N LEU A 50 -15.13 -6.40 0.40
CA LEU A 50 -14.34 -5.41 -0.36
C LEU A 50 -12.87 -5.44 0.08
N GLY A 51 -12.61 -5.40 1.38
CA GLY A 51 -11.26 -5.40 1.94
C GLY A 51 -10.46 -6.64 1.57
N ARG A 52 -11.09 -7.81 1.56
CA ARG A 52 -10.47 -9.08 1.16
C ARG A 52 -10.12 -9.11 -0.34
N ALA A 53 -11.04 -8.66 -1.19
CA ALA A 53 -10.81 -8.60 -2.62
C ALA A 53 -9.69 -7.59 -2.95
N TRP A 54 -9.76 -6.39 -2.40
CA TRP A 54 -8.76 -5.36 -2.58
C TRP A 54 -7.39 -5.77 -2.02
N GLY A 55 -7.36 -6.42 -0.87
CA GLY A 55 -6.14 -6.98 -0.28
C GLY A 55 -5.47 -8.02 -1.18
N ALA A 56 -6.24 -8.86 -1.87
CA ALA A 56 -5.71 -9.83 -2.84
C ALA A 56 -5.08 -9.12 -4.06
N VAL A 57 -5.75 -8.10 -4.60
CA VAL A 57 -5.24 -7.29 -5.73
C VAL A 57 -3.98 -6.53 -5.33
N SER A 58 -3.99 -5.88 -4.15
CA SER A 58 -2.84 -5.14 -3.61
C SER A 58 -1.64 -6.05 -3.39
N HIS A 59 -1.87 -7.26 -2.88
CA HIS A 59 -0.80 -8.24 -2.71
C HIS A 59 -0.19 -8.65 -4.06
N LEU A 60 -1.01 -8.99 -5.04
CA LEU A 60 -0.53 -9.34 -6.39
C LEU A 60 0.24 -8.17 -7.02
N ASN A 61 -0.26 -6.94 -6.90
CA ASN A 61 0.44 -5.74 -7.38
C ASN A 61 1.83 -5.58 -6.72
N SER A 62 2.01 -6.00 -5.47
CA SER A 62 3.29 -5.88 -4.77
C SER A 62 4.30 -6.99 -5.07
N VAL A 63 3.86 -8.20 -5.48
CA VAL A 63 4.74 -9.38 -5.60
C VAL A 63 4.77 -10.02 -7.00
N ALA A 64 3.77 -9.73 -7.83
CA ALA A 64 3.61 -10.28 -9.19
C ALA A 64 3.13 -9.19 -10.16
N ASP A 65 3.69 -7.99 -10.03
CA ASP A 65 3.32 -6.81 -10.81
C ASP A 65 3.56 -7.02 -12.31
N THR A 66 2.56 -6.69 -13.09
CA THR A 66 2.63 -6.58 -14.55
C THR A 66 2.07 -5.23 -14.99
N PRO A 67 2.43 -4.72 -16.18
CA PRO A 67 1.87 -3.46 -16.66
C PRO A 67 0.33 -3.43 -16.66
N GLU A 68 -0.31 -4.54 -17.01
CA GLU A 68 -1.77 -4.67 -17.06
C GLU A 68 -2.38 -4.67 -15.65
N LEU A 69 -1.78 -5.38 -14.69
CA LEU A 69 -2.25 -5.40 -13.31
C LEU A 69 -2.05 -4.04 -12.63
N ARG A 70 -0.90 -3.40 -12.86
CA ARG A 70 -0.61 -2.05 -12.36
C ARG A 70 -1.63 -1.03 -12.88
N ALA A 71 -1.97 -1.10 -14.16
CA ALA A 71 -2.99 -0.22 -14.76
C ALA A 71 -4.37 -0.42 -14.11
N ALA A 72 -4.80 -1.68 -13.95
CA ALA A 72 -6.08 -2.01 -13.31
C ALA A 72 -6.11 -1.62 -11.83
N TYR A 73 -4.99 -1.81 -11.10
CA TYR A 73 -4.84 -1.37 -9.72
C TYR A 73 -4.97 0.16 -9.59
N ASN A 74 -4.23 0.90 -10.42
CA ASN A 74 -4.20 2.37 -10.37
C ASN A 74 -5.55 2.99 -10.78
N GLU A 75 -6.32 2.34 -11.64
CA GLU A 75 -7.70 2.74 -11.97
C GLU A 75 -8.67 2.53 -10.79
N ALA A 76 -8.52 1.42 -10.05
CA ALA A 76 -9.39 1.10 -8.93
C ALA A 76 -9.04 1.83 -7.62
N LEU A 77 -7.77 2.16 -7.41
CA LEU A 77 -7.25 2.78 -6.18
C LEU A 77 -8.01 4.04 -5.76
N PRO A 78 -8.29 5.02 -6.64
CA PRO A 78 -9.05 6.22 -6.25
C PRO A 78 -10.45 5.90 -5.75
N LYS A 79 -11.15 4.96 -6.39
CA LYS A 79 -12.51 4.54 -6.02
C LYS A 79 -12.54 3.92 -4.62
N VAL A 80 -11.58 3.03 -4.35
CA VAL A 80 -11.46 2.37 -3.05
C VAL A 80 -11.06 3.37 -1.96
N THR A 81 -10.11 4.26 -2.25
CA THR A 81 -9.68 5.32 -1.32
C THR A 81 -10.83 6.27 -0.99
N GLU A 82 -11.58 6.72 -1.98
CA GLU A 82 -12.76 7.57 -1.81
C GLU A 82 -13.79 6.91 -0.90
N PHE A 83 -14.12 5.64 -1.16
CA PHE A 83 -15.08 4.91 -0.34
C PHE A 83 -14.65 4.84 1.15
N TRP A 84 -13.39 4.45 1.41
CA TRP A 84 -12.91 4.34 2.80
C TRP A 84 -12.83 5.70 3.50
N THR A 85 -12.44 6.75 2.78
CA THR A 85 -12.41 8.13 3.31
C THR A 85 -13.81 8.60 3.67
N ARG A 86 -14.76 8.38 2.78
CA ARG A 86 -16.17 8.75 2.98
C ARG A 86 -16.82 7.95 4.12
N LEU A 87 -16.56 6.62 4.17
CA LEU A 87 -17.04 5.76 5.25
C LEU A 87 -16.53 6.23 6.61
N GLY A 88 -15.22 6.49 6.72
CA GLY A 88 -14.59 6.96 7.97
C GLY A 88 -15.05 8.35 8.41
N ALA A 89 -15.48 9.20 7.46
CA ALA A 89 -15.96 10.56 7.71
C ALA A 89 -17.49 10.70 7.69
N ASP A 90 -18.26 9.58 7.63
CA ASP A 90 -19.72 9.62 7.59
C ASP A 90 -20.28 9.97 8.98
N GLU A 91 -20.86 11.16 9.08
CA GLU A 91 -21.41 11.70 10.32
C GLU A 91 -22.62 10.90 10.84
N ARG A 92 -23.41 10.30 9.92
CA ARG A 92 -24.58 9.47 10.24
C ARG A 92 -24.13 8.17 10.90
N LEU A 93 -23.12 7.52 10.32
CA LEU A 93 -22.51 6.31 10.86
C LEU A 93 -21.84 6.59 12.22
N TYR A 94 -21.08 7.67 12.31
CA TYR A 94 -20.48 8.12 13.57
C TYR A 94 -21.53 8.36 14.66
N ALA A 95 -22.66 9.00 14.32
CA ALA A 95 -23.77 9.18 15.25
C ALA A 95 -24.37 7.84 15.71
N LYS A 96 -24.49 6.84 14.81
CA LYS A 96 -24.95 5.49 15.17
C LYS A 96 -24.01 4.82 16.16
N TYR A 97 -22.69 4.88 15.92
CA TYR A 97 -21.70 4.33 16.85
C TYR A 97 -21.75 5.04 18.21
N LYS A 98 -21.86 6.36 18.25
CA LYS A 98 -22.03 7.13 19.52
C LYS A 98 -23.29 6.76 20.28
N ALA A 99 -24.35 6.34 19.60
CA ALA A 99 -25.61 5.95 20.21
C ALA A 99 -25.62 4.50 20.76
N ILE A 100 -24.59 3.70 20.48
CA ILE A 100 -24.48 2.36 21.07
C ILE A 100 -24.25 2.50 22.57
N ASP A 101 -25.10 1.83 23.38
CA ASP A 101 -24.91 1.78 24.83
C ASP A 101 -23.73 0.86 25.20
N PRO A 102 -22.62 1.39 25.75
CA PRO A 102 -21.45 0.58 26.10
C PRO A 102 -21.75 -0.49 27.18
N ALA A 103 -22.83 -0.33 27.97
CA ALA A 103 -23.21 -1.31 28.95
C ALA A 103 -23.74 -2.63 28.33
N THR A 104 -24.19 -2.59 27.08
CA THR A 104 -24.66 -3.76 26.33
C THR A 104 -23.52 -4.57 25.71
N LEU A 105 -22.28 -4.04 25.73
CA LEU A 105 -21.10 -4.62 25.07
C LEU A 105 -20.31 -5.49 26.03
N ASN A 106 -19.77 -6.60 25.52
CA ASN A 106 -18.74 -7.36 26.23
C ASN A 106 -17.41 -6.59 26.27
N PRO A 107 -16.36 -7.02 27.03
CA PRO A 107 -15.12 -6.28 27.16
C PRO A 107 -14.41 -6.03 25.81
N GLU A 108 -14.39 -7.01 24.91
CA GLU A 108 -13.76 -6.93 23.59
C GLU A 108 -14.49 -5.96 22.69
N GLN A 109 -15.82 -6.04 22.66
CA GLN A 109 -16.70 -5.10 21.92
C GLN A 109 -16.55 -3.67 22.41
N ARG A 110 -16.43 -3.45 23.74
CA ARG A 110 -16.19 -2.11 24.30
C ARG A 110 -14.86 -1.52 23.80
N GLN A 111 -13.82 -2.31 23.79
CA GLN A 111 -12.52 -1.84 23.26
C GLN A 111 -12.62 -1.54 21.77
N ALA A 112 -13.24 -2.43 20.99
CA ALA A 112 -13.45 -2.22 19.55
C ALA A 112 -14.31 -0.97 19.28
N HIS A 113 -15.39 -0.76 20.05
CA HIS A 113 -16.23 0.43 19.96
C HIS A 113 -15.46 1.71 20.30
N SER A 114 -14.66 1.71 21.39
CA SER A 114 -13.80 2.85 21.74
C SER A 114 -12.79 3.17 20.61
N ASN A 115 -12.21 2.14 20.01
CA ASN A 115 -11.31 2.30 18.87
C ASN A 115 -12.05 2.84 17.64
N ALA A 116 -13.27 2.36 17.36
CA ALA A 116 -14.10 2.85 16.25
C ALA A 116 -14.41 4.34 16.41
N ILE A 117 -14.86 4.78 17.60
CA ILE A 117 -15.13 6.20 17.89
C ILE A 117 -13.88 7.04 17.66
N ARG A 118 -12.71 6.63 18.18
CA ARG A 118 -11.45 7.33 17.94
C ARG A 118 -11.12 7.38 16.44
N ASN A 119 -11.29 6.27 15.72
CA ASN A 119 -10.98 6.19 14.30
C ASN A 119 -11.87 7.11 13.48
N PHE A 120 -13.18 7.26 13.81
CA PHE A 120 -14.06 8.26 13.17
C PHE A 120 -13.50 9.68 13.33
N VAL A 121 -13.06 10.05 14.53
CA VAL A 121 -12.45 11.37 14.77
C VAL A 121 -11.18 11.54 13.91
N LEU A 122 -10.31 10.54 13.90
CA LEU A 122 -9.08 10.56 13.10
C LEU A 122 -9.32 10.51 11.59
N SER A 123 -10.46 9.98 11.15
CA SER A 123 -10.90 9.99 9.74
C SER A 123 -11.68 11.26 9.36
N GLY A 124 -11.74 12.26 10.25
CA GLY A 124 -12.34 13.56 9.94
C GLY A 124 -13.87 13.63 10.07
N ALA A 125 -14.52 12.68 10.79
CA ALA A 125 -15.99 12.68 10.97
C ALA A 125 -16.50 13.93 11.69
N GLU A 126 -15.68 14.63 12.44
CA GLU A 126 -16.01 15.88 13.13
C GLU A 126 -15.66 17.14 12.33
N LEU A 127 -14.97 16.97 11.19
CA LEU A 127 -14.65 18.09 10.30
C LEU A 127 -15.88 18.56 9.53
N GLN A 128 -15.97 19.87 9.28
CA GLN A 128 -17.09 20.50 8.59
C GLN A 128 -16.61 21.39 7.43
N GLY A 129 -17.46 21.54 6.41
CA GLY A 129 -17.24 22.47 5.30
C GLY A 129 -15.88 22.25 4.61
N ALA A 130 -15.16 23.34 4.36
CA ALA A 130 -13.88 23.32 3.64
C ALA A 130 -12.81 22.43 4.29
N ALA A 131 -12.81 22.27 5.62
CA ALA A 131 -11.85 21.41 6.30
C ALA A 131 -12.11 19.93 5.96
N LYS A 132 -13.36 19.50 5.86
CA LYS A 132 -13.74 18.14 5.48
C LYS A 132 -13.36 17.84 4.01
N GLU A 133 -13.67 18.77 3.12
CA GLU A 133 -13.28 18.66 1.70
C GLU A 133 -11.75 18.59 1.52
N ARG A 134 -11.03 19.45 2.27
CA ARG A 134 -9.57 19.43 2.22
C ARG A 134 -8.98 18.14 2.76
N PHE A 135 -9.54 17.60 3.84
CA PHE A 135 -9.14 16.31 4.41
C PHE A 135 -9.30 15.19 3.38
N ALA A 136 -10.45 15.10 2.71
CA ALA A 136 -10.69 14.11 1.67
C ALA A 136 -9.67 14.21 0.52
N ALA A 137 -9.39 15.42 0.04
CA ALA A 137 -8.38 15.65 -1.00
C ALA A 137 -6.96 15.26 -0.54
N ILE A 138 -6.62 15.44 0.74
CA ILE A 138 -5.35 14.98 1.32
C ILE A 138 -5.27 13.46 1.30
N GLN A 139 -6.35 12.74 1.69
CA GLN A 139 -6.36 11.27 1.69
C GLN A 139 -6.15 10.71 0.29
N GLU A 140 -6.88 11.23 -0.70
CA GLU A 140 -6.74 10.85 -2.10
C GLU A 140 -5.30 11.07 -2.60
N ARG A 141 -4.77 12.28 -2.35
CA ARG A 141 -3.41 12.62 -2.78
C ARG A 141 -2.34 11.78 -2.09
N GLN A 142 -2.50 11.47 -0.81
CA GLN A 142 -1.58 10.58 -0.11
C GLN A 142 -1.62 9.15 -0.67
N ALA A 143 -2.80 8.63 -1.03
CA ALA A 143 -2.91 7.29 -1.65
C ALA A 143 -2.14 7.23 -2.99
N GLU A 144 -2.31 8.23 -3.86
CA GLU A 144 -1.55 8.34 -5.11
C GLU A 144 -0.02 8.40 -4.88
N LEU A 145 0.41 9.24 -3.93
CA LEU A 145 1.84 9.43 -3.63
C LEU A 145 2.46 8.16 -3.02
N GLN A 146 1.74 7.46 -2.14
CA GLN A 146 2.20 6.21 -1.55
C GLN A 146 2.34 5.12 -2.62
N GLN A 147 1.38 5.04 -3.55
CA GLN A 147 1.47 4.13 -4.68
C GLN A 147 2.67 4.48 -5.56
N LYS A 148 2.84 5.75 -5.91
CA LYS A 148 3.98 6.22 -6.70
C LYS A 148 5.33 5.92 -6.02
N PHE A 149 5.40 6.11 -4.70
CA PHE A 149 6.59 5.76 -3.92
C PHE A 149 6.92 4.28 -4.03
N SER A 150 5.92 3.42 -3.90
CA SER A 150 6.08 1.96 -3.97
C SER A 150 6.48 1.50 -5.37
N GLU A 151 5.84 2.03 -6.41
CA GLU A 151 6.19 1.76 -7.80
C GLU A 151 7.63 2.16 -8.12
N ASN A 152 8.05 3.36 -7.74
CA ASN A 152 9.42 3.82 -7.96
C ASN A 152 10.45 2.91 -7.26
N ALA A 153 10.18 2.47 -6.03
CA ALA A 153 11.07 1.57 -5.30
C ALA A 153 11.15 0.18 -5.95
N LEU A 154 10.02 -0.35 -6.42
CA LEU A 154 9.95 -1.63 -7.14
C LEU A 154 10.71 -1.54 -8.47
N ASP A 155 10.38 -0.53 -9.28
CA ASP A 155 10.97 -0.34 -10.60
C ASP A 155 12.49 -0.08 -10.51
N ALA A 156 12.95 0.70 -9.53
CA ALA A 156 14.38 0.89 -9.28
C ALA A 156 15.09 -0.41 -8.90
N THR A 157 14.40 -1.30 -8.15
CA THR A 157 14.94 -2.62 -7.78
C THR A 157 15.01 -3.54 -9.00
N ASP A 158 13.98 -3.53 -9.84
CA ASP A 158 13.88 -4.40 -11.02
C ASP A 158 14.77 -3.95 -12.19
N ALA A 159 14.97 -2.64 -12.34
CA ALA A 159 15.82 -2.09 -13.38
C ALA A 159 17.32 -2.31 -13.14
N TYR A 160 17.73 -2.62 -11.90
CA TYR A 160 19.13 -2.79 -11.59
C TYR A 160 19.67 -4.15 -12.08
N ALA A 161 20.77 -4.11 -12.81
CA ALA A 161 21.55 -5.28 -13.18
C ALA A 161 23.05 -4.96 -13.16
N TYR A 162 23.83 -5.82 -12.53
CA TYR A 162 25.29 -5.83 -12.62
C TYR A 162 25.76 -7.19 -13.11
N TYR A 163 26.62 -7.22 -14.13
CA TYR A 163 27.18 -8.46 -14.69
C TYR A 163 28.56 -8.69 -14.12
N ALA A 164 28.63 -9.53 -13.08
CA ALA A 164 29.86 -9.86 -12.37
C ALA A 164 30.66 -10.91 -13.12
N THR A 165 31.98 -10.94 -12.84
CA THR A 165 32.88 -12.02 -13.26
C THR A 165 32.86 -13.18 -12.27
N ALA A 166 33.46 -14.32 -12.63
CA ALA A 166 33.58 -15.48 -11.74
C ALA A 166 34.43 -15.15 -10.49
N GLU A 167 35.45 -14.35 -10.66
CA GLU A 167 36.40 -13.96 -9.61
C GLU A 167 35.71 -13.05 -8.58
N GLU A 168 34.83 -12.16 -9.02
CA GLU A 168 34.04 -11.29 -8.12
C GLU A 168 33.08 -12.08 -7.23
N LEU A 169 32.65 -13.28 -7.68
CA LEU A 169 31.70 -14.14 -6.95
C LEU A 169 32.38 -15.18 -6.06
N ASP A 170 33.69 -15.09 -5.85
CA ASP A 170 34.37 -15.97 -4.91
C ASP A 170 33.69 -15.91 -3.52
N GLY A 171 33.46 -17.09 -2.92
CA GLY A 171 32.74 -17.24 -1.65
C GLY A 171 31.20 -17.31 -1.76
N VAL A 172 30.59 -16.86 -2.85
CA VAL A 172 29.11 -16.90 -3.03
C VAL A 172 28.65 -18.36 -3.24
N PRO A 173 27.54 -18.81 -2.64
CA PRO A 173 27.01 -20.16 -2.81
C PRO A 173 26.75 -20.54 -4.27
N ALA A 174 27.02 -21.79 -4.62
CA ALA A 174 26.98 -22.27 -6.01
C ALA A 174 25.59 -22.18 -6.65
N ASP A 175 24.53 -22.37 -5.89
CA ASP A 175 23.14 -22.23 -6.36
C ASP A 175 22.83 -20.79 -6.77
N VAL A 176 23.28 -19.80 -5.99
CA VAL A 176 23.16 -18.38 -6.31
C VAL A 176 23.98 -18.02 -7.56
N GLN A 177 25.22 -18.52 -7.67
CA GLN A 177 26.03 -18.34 -8.86
C GLN A 177 25.36 -18.94 -10.11
N ASN A 178 24.81 -20.16 -10.00
CA ASN A 178 24.13 -20.81 -11.11
C ASN A 178 22.89 -20.05 -11.56
N ALA A 179 22.09 -19.54 -10.62
CA ALA A 179 20.91 -18.70 -10.92
C ALA A 179 21.32 -17.40 -11.61
N ALA A 180 22.37 -16.73 -11.12
CA ALA A 180 22.89 -15.50 -11.71
C ALA A 180 23.46 -15.71 -13.12
N ARG A 181 24.14 -16.85 -13.36
CA ARG A 181 24.63 -17.23 -14.70
C ARG A 181 23.46 -17.48 -15.64
N ALA A 182 22.47 -18.26 -15.23
CA ALA A 182 21.28 -18.54 -16.04
C ALA A 182 20.54 -17.26 -16.42
N ALA A 183 20.41 -16.31 -15.49
CA ALA A 183 19.80 -15.01 -15.73
C ALA A 183 20.59 -14.17 -16.76
N ALA A 184 21.92 -14.16 -16.71
CA ALA A 184 22.75 -13.49 -17.71
C ALA A 184 22.59 -14.13 -19.10
N GLN A 185 22.64 -15.46 -19.18
CA GLN A 185 22.48 -16.21 -20.43
C GLN A 185 21.11 -15.99 -21.09
N ALA A 186 20.03 -15.90 -20.28
CA ALA A 186 18.70 -15.61 -20.80
C ALA A 186 18.61 -14.25 -21.52
N GLU A 187 19.53 -13.33 -21.21
CA GLU A 187 19.64 -12.02 -21.85
C GLU A 187 20.76 -11.97 -22.90
N GLY A 188 21.38 -13.12 -23.24
CA GLY A 188 22.45 -13.20 -24.20
C GLY A 188 23.76 -12.51 -23.74
N LYS A 189 23.97 -12.41 -22.42
CA LYS A 189 25.13 -11.76 -21.82
C LYS A 189 26.05 -12.78 -21.15
N ASP A 190 27.32 -12.48 -21.17
CA ASP A 190 28.36 -13.27 -20.45
C ASP A 190 28.39 -12.86 -18.96
N GLY A 191 28.92 -13.77 -18.12
CA GLY A 191 29.12 -13.54 -16.70
C GLY A 191 27.88 -13.91 -15.86
N TYR A 192 27.64 -13.15 -14.79
CA TYR A 192 26.67 -13.45 -13.74
C TYR A 192 25.81 -12.22 -13.48
N LYS A 193 24.52 -12.27 -13.81
CA LYS A 193 23.61 -11.16 -13.57
C LYS A 193 23.23 -11.08 -12.10
N LEU A 194 23.69 -10.04 -11.41
CA LEU A 194 23.33 -9.71 -10.04
C LEU A 194 22.23 -8.64 -10.04
N THR A 195 21.25 -8.82 -9.17
CA THR A 195 20.10 -7.93 -8.98
C THR A 195 20.00 -7.46 -7.54
N LEU A 196 19.15 -6.46 -7.27
CA LEU A 196 18.86 -6.02 -5.89
C LEU A 196 17.73 -6.82 -5.22
N LYS A 197 17.19 -7.86 -5.88
CA LYS A 197 16.20 -8.77 -5.28
C LYS A 197 16.85 -9.59 -4.17
N MET A 198 16.17 -9.70 -3.03
CA MET A 198 16.72 -10.33 -1.82
C MET A 198 17.35 -11.71 -2.03
N PRO A 199 16.77 -12.63 -2.83
CA PRO A 199 17.38 -13.94 -3.06
C PRO A 199 18.75 -13.89 -3.76
N CYS A 200 19.05 -12.81 -4.49
CA CYS A 200 20.37 -12.55 -5.09
C CYS A 200 21.23 -11.66 -4.20
N TYR A 201 20.69 -10.51 -3.76
CA TYR A 201 21.42 -9.49 -3.02
C TYR A 201 21.98 -10.02 -1.70
N LEU A 202 21.14 -10.63 -0.87
CA LEU A 202 21.52 -11.01 0.50
C LEU A 202 22.65 -12.07 0.52
N PRO A 203 22.62 -13.17 -0.24
CA PRO A 203 23.73 -14.12 -0.27
C PRO A 203 25.04 -13.51 -0.78
N VAL A 204 25.01 -12.63 -1.78
CA VAL A 204 26.21 -11.94 -2.24
C VAL A 204 26.79 -11.05 -1.14
N MET A 205 25.95 -10.30 -0.42
CA MET A 205 26.38 -9.47 0.71
C MET A 205 26.99 -10.29 1.86
N GLN A 206 26.47 -11.50 2.09
CA GLN A 206 26.91 -12.35 3.20
C GLN A 206 28.19 -13.13 2.88
N PHE A 207 28.36 -13.59 1.63
CA PHE A 207 29.34 -14.61 1.31
C PHE A 207 30.42 -14.18 0.30
N ALA A 208 30.18 -13.15 -0.55
CA ALA A 208 31.23 -12.71 -1.48
C ALA A 208 32.48 -12.24 -0.72
N THR A 209 33.64 -12.75 -1.08
CA THR A 209 34.93 -12.30 -0.51
C THR A 209 35.29 -10.90 -1.00
N SER A 210 34.88 -10.54 -2.21
CA SER A 210 35.10 -9.22 -2.80
C SER A 210 34.38 -8.11 -2.07
N SER A 211 35.10 -7.30 -1.29
CA SER A 211 34.52 -6.11 -0.62
C SER A 211 34.05 -5.05 -1.62
N ALA A 212 34.74 -4.91 -2.75
CA ALA A 212 34.37 -3.96 -3.79
C ALA A 212 33.02 -4.33 -4.44
N LEU A 213 32.74 -5.64 -4.64
CA LEU A 213 31.43 -6.09 -5.13
C LEU A 213 30.33 -5.79 -4.10
N ARG A 214 30.59 -6.12 -2.82
CA ARG A 214 29.62 -5.83 -1.76
C ARG A 214 29.33 -4.32 -1.63
N GLU A 215 30.35 -3.47 -1.69
CA GLU A 215 30.20 -2.01 -1.67
C GLU A 215 29.33 -1.51 -2.83
N LYS A 216 29.61 -2.00 -4.05
CA LYS A 216 28.82 -1.64 -5.24
C LYS A 216 27.34 -1.99 -5.09
N LEU A 217 27.04 -3.22 -4.68
CA LEU A 217 25.64 -3.66 -4.49
C LEU A 217 24.99 -2.96 -3.30
N TYR A 218 25.71 -2.76 -2.21
CA TYR A 218 25.22 -2.01 -1.06
C TYR A 218 24.84 -0.58 -1.45
N HIS A 219 25.74 0.13 -2.13
CA HIS A 219 25.46 1.49 -2.60
C HIS A 219 24.20 1.52 -3.48
N ALA A 220 24.13 0.64 -4.47
CA ALA A 220 22.97 0.56 -5.36
C ALA A 220 21.67 0.26 -4.59
N TYR A 221 21.73 -0.62 -3.58
CA TYR A 221 20.57 -0.99 -2.78
C TYR A 221 20.07 0.15 -1.89
N VAL A 222 20.98 0.84 -1.20
CA VAL A 222 20.59 1.89 -0.23
C VAL A 222 20.24 3.23 -0.88
N THR A 223 20.71 3.46 -2.11
CA THR A 223 20.43 4.69 -2.88
C THR A 223 19.33 4.53 -3.92
N ARG A 224 18.73 3.33 -4.05
CA ARG A 224 17.66 3.13 -5.02
C ARG A 224 16.47 4.04 -4.73
N ALA A 225 15.83 4.52 -5.78
CA ALA A 225 14.71 5.44 -5.72
C ALA A 225 14.97 6.69 -4.85
N SER A 226 16.19 7.21 -4.89
CA SER A 226 16.57 8.44 -4.18
C SER A 226 17.32 9.42 -5.11
N ASP A 227 17.57 10.62 -4.62
CA ASP A 227 18.37 11.65 -5.28
C ASP A 227 19.87 11.27 -5.44
N GLN A 228 20.31 10.19 -4.79
CA GLN A 228 21.66 9.65 -4.93
C GLN A 228 21.78 8.68 -6.11
N ALA A 229 20.65 8.28 -6.72
CA ALA A 229 20.66 7.43 -7.90
C ALA A 229 21.17 8.21 -9.12
N SER A 230 21.95 7.54 -9.98
CA SER A 230 22.54 8.15 -11.15
C SER A 230 22.10 7.50 -12.46
N GLY A 231 22.27 8.19 -13.59
CA GLY A 231 21.88 7.70 -14.91
C GLY A 231 20.37 7.47 -15.01
N ASP A 232 19.96 6.41 -15.68
CA ASP A 232 18.54 6.08 -15.89
C ASP A 232 17.78 5.78 -14.59
N ALA A 233 18.46 5.41 -13.51
CA ALA A 233 17.86 5.14 -12.22
C ALA A 233 17.34 6.42 -11.52
N ALA A 234 17.84 7.61 -11.89
CA ALA A 234 17.38 8.89 -11.35
C ALA A 234 15.89 9.17 -11.62
N ARG A 235 15.29 8.55 -12.65
CA ARG A 235 13.86 8.68 -12.96
C ARG A 235 12.92 8.15 -11.87
N PHE A 236 13.44 7.31 -10.98
CA PHE A 236 12.68 6.71 -9.89
C PHE A 236 12.82 7.46 -8.56
N ASP A 237 13.42 8.64 -8.56
CA ASP A 237 13.66 9.43 -7.34
C ASP A 237 12.36 9.76 -6.60
N ASN A 238 12.31 9.37 -5.33
CA ASN A 238 11.18 9.60 -4.42
C ASN A 238 11.33 10.86 -3.55
N THR A 239 12.39 11.64 -3.69
CA THR A 239 12.65 12.78 -2.79
C THR A 239 11.49 13.78 -2.78
N ALA A 240 10.97 14.15 -3.95
CA ALA A 240 9.84 15.07 -4.05
C ALA A 240 8.54 14.43 -3.51
N VAL A 241 8.33 13.13 -3.76
CA VAL A 241 7.18 12.36 -3.25
C VAL A 241 7.19 12.34 -1.72
N MET A 242 8.32 12.06 -1.10
CA MET A 242 8.48 12.07 0.36
C MET A 242 8.20 13.46 0.96
N ALA A 243 8.73 14.52 0.34
CA ALA A 243 8.51 15.88 0.82
C ALA A 243 7.03 16.27 0.80
N GLU A 244 6.31 15.91 -0.28
CA GLU A 244 4.87 16.16 -0.40
C GLU A 244 4.06 15.35 0.61
N ILE A 245 4.35 14.06 0.79
CA ILE A 245 3.69 13.20 1.80
C ILE A 245 3.85 13.80 3.20
N LEU A 246 5.06 14.24 3.56
CA LEU A 246 5.31 14.83 4.89
C LEU A 246 4.56 16.15 5.09
N ALA A 247 4.47 16.98 4.05
CA ALA A 247 3.69 18.22 4.09
C ALA A 247 2.19 17.94 4.28
N LEU A 248 1.64 16.97 3.52
CA LEU A 248 0.24 16.56 3.63
C LEU A 248 -0.09 15.97 5.00
N ARG A 249 0.76 15.10 5.54
CA ARG A 249 0.59 14.53 6.88
C ARG A 249 0.58 15.60 7.98
N LYS A 250 1.44 16.60 7.85
CA LYS A 250 1.45 17.75 8.77
C LYS A 250 0.14 18.53 8.69
N GLU A 251 -0.35 18.80 7.49
CA GLU A 251 -1.61 19.51 7.28
C GLU A 251 -2.80 18.68 7.81
N GLU A 252 -2.84 17.39 7.54
CA GLU A 252 -3.84 16.44 8.05
C GLU A 252 -3.92 16.49 9.58
N ALA A 253 -2.78 16.36 10.25
CA ALA A 253 -2.72 16.46 11.70
C ALA A 253 -3.28 17.78 12.23
N GLN A 254 -2.94 18.91 11.57
CA GLN A 254 -3.42 20.24 11.96
C GLN A 254 -4.94 20.39 11.76
N LEU A 255 -5.49 19.86 10.66
CA LEU A 255 -6.95 19.84 10.42
C LEU A 255 -7.70 19.09 11.53
N LEU A 256 -7.11 17.99 12.02
CA LEU A 256 -7.66 17.18 13.11
C LEU A 256 -7.37 17.74 14.52
N GLY A 257 -6.64 18.88 14.62
CA GLY A 257 -6.33 19.52 15.90
C GLY A 257 -5.08 18.95 16.61
N TYR A 258 -4.26 18.16 15.90
CA TYR A 258 -3.01 17.60 16.44
C TYR A 258 -1.79 18.42 16.01
N GLY A 259 -0.75 18.43 16.83
CA GLY A 259 0.50 19.14 16.55
C GLY A 259 1.39 18.46 15.50
N ASN A 260 1.26 17.14 15.33
CA ASN A 260 1.98 16.31 14.36
C ASN A 260 1.17 15.04 14.05
N PHE A 261 1.59 14.38 12.98
CA PHE A 261 1.03 13.11 12.52
C PHE A 261 1.48 11.93 13.41
#